data_fda9c8b035470f450d64d0f814652ac6
#
_entry.id   fda9c8b035470f450d64d0f814652ac6
#
_cell.length_a   1.000
_cell.length_b   1.000
_cell.length_c   1.000
_cell.angle_alpha   90.00
_cell.angle_beta   90.00
_cell.angle_gamma   90.00
#
_symmetry.space_group_name_H-M   'P 1'
#
loop_
_entity.id
_entity.type
_entity.pdbx_description
1 polymer ?
#
loop_
_entity_poly.entity_id
_entity_poly.type
_entity_poly.pdbx_seq_one_letter_code
_entity_poly.pdbx_strand_id
1 'polypeptide(L)'
;MSKSENQKFKLYYIIKILLEKTDENHGITITELIKALENKGIHAERKSLYKDFDDITDKLDMEVLKKKEGKFTYYRIEDREFELPEVKLLIDAVQFSKFITEKKSKDLIQKIKKFVSIHDAKNLDREVFVQGRVKTMNESIYYNVDEIHRAILADKKISFKYYKWDINKKLVEKYEGVNFKVSPLALIWDDENYYLAGFEDYDKIIKHYRVDKMKHISLLPEERDGKNDFNDFNMVSYSTMNFGMFSGKEKRVKIKFNNDIVGVFIDKFGKDIPIVPIDNSSSYTRVDVFISPIFFSWVLALGEKAKLTDPDDVVLEMKEFISKINDIYK
;
A
#
# COMPACT_ATOMS: atom_id res chain seq x y z
N MET A 1 0.67 -55.28 -1.43
CA MET A 1 1.40 -54.03 -1.71
C MET A 1 0.89 -52.97 -0.75
N SER A 2 1.71 -52.49 0.19
CA SER A 2 1.30 -51.40 1.07
C SER A 2 1.11 -50.13 0.23
N LYS A 3 -0.07 -49.54 0.27
CA LYS A 3 -0.28 -48.19 -0.29
C LYS A 3 0.73 -47.28 0.40
N SER A 4 1.58 -46.56 -0.37
CA SER A 4 2.49 -45.60 0.24
C SER A 4 1.68 -44.61 1.07
N GLU A 5 2.15 -44.29 2.25
CA GLU A 5 1.46 -43.49 3.27
C GLU A 5 0.99 -42.13 2.73
N ASN A 6 1.66 -41.61 1.70
CA ASN A 6 1.42 -40.32 1.08
C ASN A 6 0.67 -40.35 -0.27
N GLN A 7 0.17 -41.49 -0.72
CA GLN A 7 -0.44 -41.61 -2.07
C GLN A 7 -1.67 -40.74 -2.28
N LYS A 8 -2.45 -40.46 -1.23
CA LYS A 8 -3.59 -39.55 -1.28
C LYS A 8 -3.22 -38.08 -1.54
N PHE A 9 -1.96 -37.70 -1.34
CA PHE A 9 -1.44 -36.36 -1.61
C PHE A 9 -0.79 -36.21 -2.98
N LYS A 10 -0.82 -37.23 -3.81
CA LYS A 10 -0.13 -37.27 -5.09
C LYS A 10 -0.52 -36.11 -6.00
N LEU A 11 -1.81 -35.88 -6.23
CA LEU A 11 -2.29 -34.75 -7.09
C LEU A 11 -1.81 -33.40 -6.56
N TYR A 12 -1.92 -33.17 -5.27
CA TYR A 12 -1.42 -31.96 -4.62
C TYR A 12 0.06 -31.71 -4.92
N TYR A 13 0.90 -32.74 -4.79
CA TYR A 13 2.32 -32.57 -5.05
C TYR A 13 2.67 -32.47 -6.52
N ILE A 14 1.91 -33.09 -7.42
CA ILE A 14 2.05 -32.89 -8.87
C ILE A 14 1.84 -31.42 -9.21
N ILE A 15 0.71 -30.87 -8.82
CA ILE A 15 0.36 -29.45 -9.06
C ILE A 15 1.45 -28.55 -8.47
N LYS A 16 1.81 -28.77 -7.22
CA LYS A 16 2.83 -27.98 -6.54
C LYS A 16 4.17 -28.00 -7.25
N ILE A 17 4.63 -29.17 -7.72
CA ILE A 17 5.90 -29.30 -8.44
C ILE A 17 5.82 -28.62 -9.80
N LEU A 18 4.71 -28.77 -10.52
CA LEU A 18 4.51 -28.10 -11.81
C LEU A 18 4.51 -26.59 -11.63
N LEU A 19 3.72 -26.04 -10.70
CA LEU A 19 3.68 -24.60 -10.41
C LEU A 19 5.04 -24.04 -9.94
N GLU A 20 5.82 -24.80 -9.18
CA GLU A 20 7.12 -24.38 -8.70
C GLU A 20 8.20 -24.43 -9.79
N LYS A 21 8.20 -25.47 -10.65
CA LYS A 21 9.31 -25.76 -11.55
C LYS A 21 9.07 -25.43 -13.02
N THR A 22 7.87 -25.06 -13.38
CA THR A 22 7.53 -24.80 -14.79
C THR A 22 6.96 -23.42 -14.99
N ASP A 23 7.09 -22.89 -16.19
CA ASP A 23 6.52 -21.64 -16.70
C ASP A 23 6.44 -21.69 -18.24
N GLU A 24 6.15 -20.58 -18.91
CA GLU A 24 6.06 -20.49 -20.37
C GLU A 24 7.32 -21.01 -21.10
N ASN A 25 8.49 -20.83 -20.49
CA ASN A 25 9.79 -21.16 -21.07
C ASN A 25 10.40 -22.45 -20.52
N HIS A 26 9.92 -22.96 -19.40
CA HIS A 26 10.49 -24.10 -18.71
C HIS A 26 9.45 -25.18 -18.45
N GLY A 27 9.67 -26.36 -19.01
CA GLY A 27 8.87 -27.55 -18.72
C GLY A 27 9.65 -28.59 -17.93
N ILE A 28 8.95 -29.59 -17.40
CA ILE A 28 9.53 -30.75 -16.70
C ILE A 28 9.16 -32.04 -17.44
N THR A 29 10.09 -32.97 -17.53
CA THR A 29 9.82 -34.29 -18.10
C THR A 29 9.12 -35.21 -17.08
N ILE A 30 8.43 -36.25 -17.57
CA ILE A 30 7.82 -37.26 -16.68
C ILE A 30 8.85 -37.89 -15.73
N THR A 31 10.06 -38.13 -16.22
CA THR A 31 11.14 -38.71 -15.40
C THR A 31 11.55 -37.80 -14.26
N GLU A 32 11.69 -36.52 -14.53
CA GLU A 32 12.02 -35.53 -13.50
C GLU A 32 10.86 -35.34 -12.51
N LEU A 33 9.60 -35.37 -12.99
CA LEU A 33 8.43 -35.33 -12.11
C LEU A 33 8.36 -36.52 -11.18
N ILE A 34 8.58 -37.76 -11.71
CA ILE A 34 8.63 -38.99 -10.88
C ILE A 34 9.70 -38.82 -9.80
N LYS A 35 10.92 -38.43 -10.16
CA LYS A 35 12.01 -38.21 -9.21
C LYS A 35 11.66 -37.15 -8.14
N ALA A 36 10.97 -36.09 -8.54
CA ALA A 36 10.52 -35.04 -7.62
C ALA A 36 9.45 -35.56 -6.63
N LEU A 37 8.55 -36.43 -7.09
CA LEU A 37 7.54 -37.09 -6.25
C LEU A 37 8.18 -38.12 -5.30
N GLU A 38 9.14 -38.90 -5.76
CA GLU A 38 9.89 -39.82 -4.92
C GLU A 38 10.58 -39.11 -3.74
N ASN A 39 11.15 -37.93 -3.97
CA ASN A 39 11.73 -37.09 -2.91
C ASN A 39 10.69 -36.62 -1.87
N LYS A 40 9.39 -36.78 -2.15
CA LYS A 40 8.27 -36.55 -1.22
C LYS A 40 7.68 -37.83 -0.66
N GLY A 41 8.32 -38.98 -0.92
CA GLY A 41 7.84 -40.30 -0.49
C GLY A 41 6.61 -40.80 -1.27
N ILE A 42 6.40 -40.29 -2.51
CA ILE A 42 5.27 -40.65 -3.36
C ILE A 42 5.78 -41.44 -4.55
N HIS A 43 5.39 -42.72 -4.67
CA HIS A 43 5.65 -43.51 -5.84
C HIS A 43 4.60 -43.25 -6.92
N ALA A 44 5.04 -42.95 -8.14
CA ALA A 44 4.17 -42.66 -9.27
C ALA A 44 4.66 -43.44 -10.51
N GLU A 45 3.75 -44.15 -11.14
CA GLU A 45 3.98 -44.76 -12.44
C GLU A 45 3.65 -43.80 -13.57
N ARG A 46 4.39 -43.89 -14.67
CA ARG A 46 4.22 -43.03 -15.84
C ARG A 46 2.77 -43.00 -16.37
N LYS A 47 2.13 -44.18 -16.48
CA LYS A 47 0.74 -44.25 -16.97
C LYS A 47 -0.25 -43.56 -16.01
N SER A 48 -0.01 -43.66 -14.71
CA SER A 48 -0.84 -43.03 -13.70
C SER A 48 -0.74 -41.47 -13.75
N LEU A 49 0.45 -40.95 -14.08
CA LEU A 49 0.64 -39.50 -14.18
C LEU A 49 -0.15 -38.87 -15.35
N TYR A 50 -0.30 -39.58 -16.47
CA TYR A 50 -1.13 -39.07 -17.57
C TYR A 50 -2.59 -38.90 -17.15
N LYS A 51 -3.13 -39.92 -16.42
CA LYS A 51 -4.48 -39.80 -15.88
C LYS A 51 -4.59 -38.69 -14.83
N ASP A 52 -3.54 -38.48 -14.02
CA ASP A 52 -3.53 -37.39 -13.06
C ASP A 52 -3.53 -36.02 -13.78
N PHE A 53 -2.86 -35.88 -14.93
CA PHE A 53 -2.88 -34.65 -15.73
C PHE A 53 -4.27 -34.38 -16.31
N ASP A 54 -4.94 -35.43 -16.85
CA ASP A 54 -6.31 -35.33 -17.32
C ASP A 54 -7.25 -34.91 -16.17
N ASP A 55 -7.11 -35.56 -14.99
CA ASP A 55 -7.89 -35.21 -13.79
C ASP A 55 -7.64 -33.76 -13.31
N ILE A 56 -6.40 -33.25 -13.41
CA ILE A 56 -6.05 -31.86 -13.09
C ILE A 56 -6.73 -30.89 -14.06
N THR A 57 -6.67 -31.18 -15.35
CA THR A 57 -7.28 -30.35 -16.38
C THR A 57 -8.80 -30.35 -16.29
N ASP A 58 -9.41 -31.57 -16.18
CA ASP A 58 -10.87 -31.70 -16.28
C ASP A 58 -11.60 -31.32 -14.98
N LYS A 59 -10.97 -31.47 -13.81
CA LYS A 59 -11.64 -31.34 -12.50
C LYS A 59 -11.17 -30.14 -11.70
N LEU A 60 -9.96 -29.64 -11.96
CA LEU A 60 -9.36 -28.53 -11.22
C LEU A 60 -9.16 -27.28 -12.07
N ASP A 61 -9.60 -27.33 -13.33
CA ASP A 61 -9.56 -26.19 -14.27
C ASP A 61 -8.15 -25.61 -14.44
N MET A 62 -7.13 -26.51 -14.41
CA MET A 62 -5.72 -26.15 -14.56
C MET A 62 -5.13 -26.92 -15.75
N GLU A 63 -4.88 -26.22 -16.86
CA GLU A 63 -4.38 -26.90 -18.07
C GLU A 63 -2.93 -27.34 -17.92
N VAL A 64 -2.68 -28.67 -18.09
CA VAL A 64 -1.33 -29.24 -18.15
C VAL A 64 -0.91 -29.32 -19.61
N LEU A 65 -0.16 -28.33 -20.05
CA LEU A 65 0.36 -28.25 -21.41
C LEU A 65 1.52 -29.23 -21.64
N LYS A 66 1.61 -29.78 -22.85
CA LYS A 66 2.71 -30.64 -23.27
C LYS A 66 3.38 -30.11 -24.53
N LYS A 67 4.71 -30.09 -24.53
CA LYS A 67 5.53 -29.72 -25.69
C LYS A 67 6.57 -30.77 -25.95
N LYS A 68 6.64 -31.25 -27.21
CA LYS A 68 7.67 -32.19 -27.64
C LYS A 68 8.89 -31.43 -28.15
N GLU A 69 10.05 -31.67 -27.58
CA GLU A 69 11.31 -31.10 -28.05
C GLU A 69 12.33 -32.25 -28.24
N GLY A 70 12.62 -32.55 -29.50
CA GLY A 70 13.48 -33.68 -29.87
C GLY A 70 12.92 -35.02 -29.39
N LYS A 71 13.64 -35.70 -28.54
CA LYS A 71 13.27 -37.02 -27.97
C LYS A 71 12.46 -36.88 -26.67
N PHE A 72 12.32 -35.67 -26.09
CA PHE A 72 11.69 -35.46 -24.81
C PHE A 72 10.33 -34.78 -24.98
N THR A 73 9.43 -35.09 -24.04
CA THR A 73 8.16 -34.37 -23.89
C THR A 73 8.20 -33.65 -22.52
N TYR A 74 7.99 -32.37 -22.57
CA TYR A 74 7.95 -31.48 -21.41
C TYR A 74 6.50 -31.16 -21.06
N TYR A 75 6.20 -31.09 -19.78
CA TYR A 75 4.89 -30.76 -19.21
C TYR A 75 5.05 -29.51 -18.39
N ARG A 76 4.05 -28.63 -18.45
CA ARG A 76 4.06 -27.36 -17.72
C ARG A 76 2.64 -26.89 -17.44
N ILE A 77 2.50 -26.00 -16.47
CA ILE A 77 1.30 -25.20 -16.23
C ILE A 77 1.69 -23.74 -16.45
N GLU A 78 1.00 -23.09 -17.38
CA GLU A 78 1.17 -21.65 -17.67
C GLU A 78 0.15 -20.82 -16.90
N ASP A 79 -1.07 -21.34 -16.77
CA ASP A 79 -2.16 -20.67 -16.08
C ASP A 79 -1.86 -20.57 -14.58
N ARG A 80 -1.81 -19.35 -14.07
CA ARG A 80 -1.46 -19.00 -12.70
C ARG A 80 -2.44 -18.00 -12.15
N GLU A 81 -2.64 -18.03 -10.84
CA GLU A 81 -3.47 -17.06 -10.12
C GLU A 81 -2.99 -15.61 -10.33
N PHE A 82 -1.66 -15.42 -10.48
CA PHE A 82 -1.04 -14.14 -10.77
C PHE A 82 -0.13 -14.24 -11.98
N GLU A 83 -0.26 -13.28 -12.90
CA GLU A 83 0.69 -13.10 -14.00
C GLU A 83 2.03 -12.52 -13.49
N LEU A 84 3.12 -12.78 -14.21
CA LEU A 84 4.45 -12.28 -13.85
C LEU A 84 4.50 -10.75 -13.68
N PRO A 85 3.87 -9.92 -14.54
CA PRO A 85 3.79 -8.47 -14.33
C PRO A 85 3.09 -8.06 -13.04
N GLU A 86 2.03 -8.78 -12.64
CA GLU A 86 1.30 -8.52 -11.38
C GLU A 86 2.17 -8.83 -10.16
N VAL A 87 2.89 -9.96 -10.20
CA VAL A 87 3.85 -10.31 -9.13
C VAL A 87 4.97 -9.27 -9.03
N LYS A 88 5.46 -8.73 -10.16
CA LYS A 88 6.41 -7.61 -10.18
C LYS A 88 5.86 -6.39 -9.47
N LEU A 89 4.62 -5.97 -9.80
CA LEU A 89 3.96 -4.84 -9.14
C LEU A 89 3.79 -5.05 -7.63
N LEU A 90 3.42 -6.26 -7.18
CA LEU A 90 3.32 -6.59 -5.77
C LEU A 90 4.67 -6.49 -5.05
N ILE A 91 5.75 -7.00 -5.68
CA ILE A 91 7.12 -6.89 -5.14
C ILE A 91 7.53 -5.43 -5.04
N ASP A 92 7.31 -4.64 -6.09
CA ASP A 92 7.64 -3.23 -6.12
C ASP A 92 6.88 -2.46 -5.03
N ALA A 93 5.58 -2.68 -4.88
CA ALA A 93 4.77 -2.06 -3.84
C ALA A 93 5.33 -2.33 -2.43
N VAL A 94 5.75 -3.58 -2.14
CA VAL A 94 6.38 -3.95 -0.87
C VAL A 94 7.78 -3.33 -0.74
N GLN A 95 8.56 -3.34 -1.81
CA GLN A 95 9.93 -2.84 -1.84
C GLN A 95 9.97 -1.32 -1.61
N PHE A 96 9.07 -0.57 -2.29
CA PHE A 96 9.00 0.89 -2.20
C PHE A 96 8.31 1.40 -0.94
N SER A 97 7.53 0.59 -0.24
CA SER A 97 6.83 1.00 0.96
C SER A 97 7.78 1.44 2.07
N LYS A 98 7.69 2.70 2.49
CA LYS A 98 8.37 3.23 3.69
C LYS A 98 7.78 2.66 4.99
N PHE A 99 6.54 2.25 4.93
CA PHE A 99 5.75 1.75 6.03
C PHE A 99 6.20 0.36 6.53
N ILE A 100 6.77 -0.48 5.65
CA ILE A 100 7.19 -1.85 5.97
C ILE A 100 8.69 -1.85 6.29
N THR A 101 9.11 -2.48 7.40
CA THR A 101 10.52 -2.60 7.75
C THR A 101 11.29 -3.39 6.67
N GLU A 102 12.60 -3.18 6.56
CA GLU A 102 13.43 -3.88 5.58
C GLU A 102 13.34 -5.41 5.74
N LYS A 103 13.42 -5.90 7.00
CA LYS A 103 13.31 -7.33 7.33
C LYS A 103 11.97 -7.90 6.84
N LYS A 104 10.87 -7.22 7.17
CA LYS A 104 9.53 -7.68 6.79
C LYS A 104 9.29 -7.59 5.28
N SER A 105 9.85 -6.59 4.61
CA SER A 105 9.81 -6.50 3.14
C SER A 105 10.47 -7.73 2.52
N LYS A 106 11.67 -8.11 2.97
CA LYS A 106 12.35 -9.32 2.50
C LYS A 106 11.51 -10.58 2.70
N ASP A 107 10.90 -10.74 3.89
CA ASP A 107 10.04 -11.88 4.18
C ASP A 107 8.80 -11.93 3.29
N LEU A 108 8.14 -10.78 3.06
CA LEU A 108 6.96 -10.69 2.20
C LEU A 108 7.32 -10.97 0.75
N ILE A 109 8.41 -10.40 0.23
CA ILE A 109 8.89 -10.64 -1.14
C ILE A 109 9.18 -12.13 -1.34
N GLN A 110 9.80 -12.82 -0.39
CA GLN A 110 10.04 -14.27 -0.48
C GLN A 110 8.72 -15.08 -0.51
N LYS A 111 7.65 -14.59 0.12
CA LYS A 111 6.32 -15.21 0.04
C LYS A 111 5.66 -14.95 -1.30
N ILE A 112 5.72 -13.71 -1.80
CA ILE A 112 5.15 -13.29 -3.10
C ILE A 112 5.83 -14.05 -4.24
N LYS A 113 7.14 -14.27 -4.19
CA LYS A 113 7.87 -15.06 -5.19
C LYS A 113 7.39 -16.50 -5.36
N LYS A 114 6.65 -17.04 -4.39
CA LYS A 114 6.06 -18.39 -4.50
C LYS A 114 4.87 -18.45 -5.47
N PHE A 115 4.35 -17.33 -5.92
CA PHE A 115 3.31 -17.28 -6.94
C PHE A 115 3.84 -17.51 -8.36
N VAL A 116 5.14 -17.45 -8.56
CA VAL A 116 5.81 -17.70 -9.85
C VAL A 116 6.74 -18.91 -9.78
N SER A 117 7.26 -19.34 -10.94
CA SER A 117 8.26 -20.40 -11.01
C SER A 117 9.57 -20.03 -10.31
N ILE A 118 10.39 -21.05 -9.97
CA ILE A 118 11.74 -20.81 -9.45
C ILE A 118 12.64 -20.07 -10.46
N HIS A 119 12.33 -20.17 -11.75
CA HIS A 119 13.07 -19.51 -12.82
C HIS A 119 12.76 -18.01 -12.85
N ASP A 120 11.47 -17.68 -12.86
CA ASP A 120 11.00 -16.29 -12.80
C ASP A 120 11.39 -15.63 -11.47
N ALA A 121 11.26 -16.36 -10.34
CA ALA A 121 11.67 -15.88 -9.03
C ALA A 121 13.13 -15.44 -8.98
N LYS A 122 14.04 -16.16 -9.69
CA LYS A 122 15.46 -15.78 -9.81
C LYS A 122 15.67 -14.50 -10.65
N ASN A 123 14.84 -14.32 -11.68
CA ASN A 123 14.90 -13.12 -12.52
C ASN A 123 14.44 -11.89 -11.74
N LEU A 124 13.39 -12.04 -10.91
CA LEU A 124 12.87 -10.97 -10.05
C LEU A 124 13.90 -10.45 -9.02
N ASP A 125 14.92 -11.22 -8.65
CA ASP A 125 15.98 -10.77 -7.75
C ASP A 125 16.91 -9.71 -8.37
N ARG A 126 16.92 -9.58 -9.69
CA ARG A 126 17.86 -8.74 -10.44
C ARG A 126 17.31 -7.40 -10.88
N GLU A 127 16.00 -7.20 -10.84
CA GLU A 127 15.35 -6.09 -11.54
C GLU A 127 15.07 -4.84 -10.69
N VAL A 128 15.06 -4.92 -9.36
CA VAL A 128 14.69 -3.76 -8.54
C VAL A 128 15.83 -3.32 -7.61
N PHE A 129 16.61 -2.34 -8.06
CA PHE A 129 17.56 -1.61 -7.22
C PHE A 129 16.85 -0.42 -6.54
N VAL A 130 16.44 -0.59 -5.29
CA VAL A 130 16.03 0.53 -4.44
C VAL A 130 17.20 0.91 -3.55
N GLN A 131 18.00 1.86 -4.03
CA GLN A 131 19.12 2.38 -3.26
C GLN A 131 18.61 3.36 -2.20
N GLY A 132 18.84 3.03 -0.91
CA GLY A 132 18.83 4.04 0.15
C GLY A 132 17.47 4.54 0.62
N ARG A 133 16.34 3.86 0.33
CA ARG A 133 15.04 4.32 0.83
C ARG A 133 14.93 4.11 2.35
N VAL A 134 14.66 5.20 3.06
CA VAL A 134 14.46 5.15 4.52
C VAL A 134 13.15 4.43 4.82
N LYS A 135 13.25 3.20 5.33
CA LYS A 135 12.11 2.41 5.81
C LYS A 135 11.86 2.66 7.29
N THR A 136 10.63 2.41 7.74
CA THR A 136 10.32 2.45 9.18
C THR A 136 11.16 1.42 9.94
N MET A 137 11.50 1.77 11.18
CA MET A 137 12.14 0.84 12.13
C MET A 137 11.12 0.19 13.09
N ASN A 138 9.85 0.51 12.94
CA ASN A 138 8.79 0.00 13.81
C ASN A 138 8.21 -1.31 13.24
N GLU A 139 8.64 -2.44 13.77
CA GLU A 139 8.14 -3.77 13.36
C GLU A 139 6.68 -4.04 13.76
N SER A 140 6.13 -3.30 14.71
CA SER A 140 4.76 -3.51 15.18
C SER A 140 3.69 -2.78 14.37
N ILE A 141 4.09 -2.03 13.35
CA ILE A 141 3.20 -1.09 12.67
C ILE A 141 1.96 -1.76 12.04
N TYR A 142 2.10 -2.96 11.44
CA TYR A 142 0.94 -3.67 10.90
C TYR A 142 0.06 -4.30 12.00
N TYR A 143 0.61 -4.64 13.15
CA TYR A 143 -0.20 -5.01 14.31
C TYR A 143 -0.96 -3.79 14.82
N ASN A 144 -0.34 -2.61 14.82
CA ASN A 144 -1.01 -1.36 15.15
C ASN A 144 -2.18 -1.08 14.20
N VAL A 145 -1.99 -1.26 12.89
CA VAL A 145 -3.05 -1.13 11.89
C VAL A 145 -4.17 -2.11 12.15
N ASP A 146 -3.85 -3.38 12.43
CA ASP A 146 -4.84 -4.42 12.71
C ASP A 146 -5.63 -4.12 14.00
N GLU A 147 -4.96 -3.71 15.08
CA GLU A 147 -5.63 -3.31 16.32
C GLU A 147 -6.58 -2.11 16.13
N ILE A 148 -6.17 -1.13 15.31
CA ILE A 148 -7.04 0.01 14.99
C ILE A 148 -8.25 -0.45 14.18
N HIS A 149 -8.07 -1.32 13.17
CA HIS A 149 -9.18 -1.89 12.41
C HIS A 149 -10.14 -2.67 13.31
N ARG A 150 -9.61 -3.49 14.22
CA ARG A 150 -10.44 -4.25 15.19
C ARG A 150 -11.26 -3.31 16.07
N ALA A 151 -10.65 -2.21 16.53
CA ALA A 151 -11.35 -1.21 17.33
C ALA A 151 -12.48 -0.52 16.54
N ILE A 152 -12.22 -0.18 15.26
CA ILE A 152 -13.25 0.39 14.37
C ILE A 152 -14.40 -0.58 14.16
N LEU A 153 -14.12 -1.86 13.88
CA LEU A 153 -15.13 -2.89 13.68
C LEU A 153 -15.94 -3.20 14.95
N ALA A 154 -15.26 -3.19 16.11
CA ALA A 154 -15.89 -3.42 17.40
C ALA A 154 -16.61 -2.19 17.96
N ASP A 155 -16.56 -1.06 17.26
CA ASP A 155 -17.12 0.22 17.72
C ASP A 155 -16.56 0.70 19.07
N LYS A 156 -15.25 0.53 19.29
CA LYS A 156 -14.60 0.81 20.58
C LYS A 156 -13.53 1.90 20.45
N LYS A 157 -13.33 2.66 21.55
CA LYS A 157 -12.21 3.56 21.69
C LYS A 157 -10.91 2.79 21.82
N ILE A 158 -9.81 3.49 21.56
CA ILE A 158 -8.45 3.01 21.82
C ILE A 158 -7.70 3.95 22.74
N SER A 159 -6.74 3.39 23.46
CA SER A 159 -5.71 4.18 24.11
C SER A 159 -4.34 3.84 23.54
N PHE A 160 -3.44 4.81 23.50
CA PHE A 160 -2.08 4.63 23.02
C PHE A 160 -1.14 5.72 23.55
N LYS A 161 0.17 5.46 23.49
CA LYS A 161 1.22 6.46 23.68
C LYS A 161 1.71 6.96 22.33
N TYR A 162 1.98 8.27 22.21
CA TYR A 162 2.45 8.88 20.98
C TYR A 162 3.90 9.33 21.09
N TYR A 163 4.72 8.95 20.10
CA TYR A 163 6.17 9.14 20.10
C TYR A 163 6.62 10.16 19.06
N LYS A 164 7.77 10.80 19.31
CA LYS A 164 8.48 11.68 18.38
C LYS A 164 9.97 11.32 18.36
N TRP A 165 10.65 11.68 17.31
CA TRP A 165 12.09 11.61 17.26
C TRP A 165 12.69 12.78 18.07
N ASP A 166 13.73 12.50 18.87
CA ASP A 166 14.61 13.52 19.46
C ASP A 166 15.81 13.80 18.52
N ILE A 167 16.62 14.77 18.90
CA ILE A 167 17.84 15.15 18.17
C ILE A 167 18.90 14.04 18.15
N ASN A 168 18.84 13.10 19.07
CA ASN A 168 19.72 11.93 19.16
C ASN A 168 19.20 10.74 18.36
N LYS A 169 18.19 10.95 17.51
CA LYS A 169 17.54 9.91 16.68
C LYS A 169 16.90 8.79 17.52
N LYS A 170 16.42 9.11 18.74
CA LYS A 170 15.67 8.18 19.59
C LYS A 170 14.19 8.53 19.57
N LEU A 171 13.33 7.48 19.57
CA LEU A 171 11.90 7.66 19.76
C LEU A 171 11.62 7.87 21.25
N VAL A 172 11.15 9.07 21.59
CA VAL A 172 10.75 9.46 22.95
C VAL A 172 9.25 9.76 22.98
N GLU A 173 8.60 9.61 24.12
CA GLU A 173 7.20 10.00 24.28
C GLU A 173 7.05 11.49 23.95
N LYS A 174 6.06 11.83 23.12
CA LYS A 174 5.79 13.23 22.76
C LYS A 174 5.30 14.03 23.97
N TYR A 175 4.51 13.36 24.83
CA TYR A 175 4.01 13.88 26.08
C TYR A 175 4.23 12.82 27.15
N GLU A 176 5.12 13.06 28.06
CA GLU A 176 5.57 12.10 29.09
C GLU A 176 4.40 11.66 29.96
N GLY A 177 4.21 10.34 30.08
CA GLY A 177 3.15 9.74 30.87
C GLY A 177 1.73 9.86 30.33
N VAL A 178 1.51 10.54 29.20
CA VAL A 178 0.16 10.74 28.62
C VAL A 178 -0.24 9.55 27.78
N ASN A 179 -1.37 8.93 28.14
CA ASN A 179 -2.10 8.00 27.28
C ASN A 179 -3.20 8.77 26.55
N PHE A 180 -3.10 8.82 25.23
CA PHE A 180 -4.16 9.35 24.41
C PHE A 180 -5.37 8.40 24.44
N LYS A 181 -6.57 8.95 24.54
CA LYS A 181 -7.83 8.25 24.42
C LYS A 181 -8.59 8.80 23.23
N VAL A 182 -8.81 7.95 22.23
CA VAL A 182 -9.30 8.36 20.92
C VAL A 182 -10.35 7.39 20.41
N SER A 183 -11.40 7.93 19.79
CA SER A 183 -12.35 7.16 19.01
C SER A 183 -11.81 7.01 17.59
N PRO A 184 -11.33 5.82 17.16
CA PRO A 184 -10.78 5.63 15.83
C PRO A 184 -11.89 5.71 14.80
N LEU A 185 -11.78 6.62 13.82
CA LEU A 185 -12.79 6.82 12.80
C LEU A 185 -12.41 6.13 11.50
N ALA A 186 -11.19 6.38 11.01
CA ALA A 186 -10.68 5.79 9.79
C ALA A 186 -9.15 5.66 9.79
N LEU A 187 -8.64 4.72 8.99
CA LEU A 187 -7.24 4.68 8.60
C LEU A 187 -7.09 5.27 7.19
N ILE A 188 -6.20 6.23 7.05
CA ILE A 188 -5.94 6.95 5.81
C ILE A 188 -4.51 6.63 5.38
N TRP A 189 -4.33 6.30 4.11
CA TRP A 189 -3.01 6.14 3.51
C TRP A 189 -2.64 7.43 2.78
N ASP A 190 -1.59 8.11 3.23
CA ASP A 190 -1.08 9.34 2.61
C ASP A 190 0.44 9.41 2.72
N ASP A 191 1.12 9.87 1.66
CA ASP A 191 2.58 9.96 1.55
C ASP A 191 3.31 8.72 2.13
N GLU A 192 2.82 7.53 1.73
CA GLU A 192 3.38 6.23 2.13
C GLU A 192 3.36 5.96 3.65
N ASN A 193 2.48 6.61 4.39
CA ASN A 193 2.25 6.36 5.80
C ASN A 193 0.77 6.11 6.08
N TYR A 194 0.49 5.29 7.11
CA TYR A 194 -0.85 5.21 7.68
C TYR A 194 -1.06 6.33 8.69
N TYR A 195 -2.19 6.98 8.58
CA TYR A 195 -2.69 7.94 9.53
C TYR A 195 -4.01 7.45 10.11
N LEU A 196 -4.15 7.52 11.41
CA LEU A 196 -5.42 7.37 12.09
C LEU A 196 -6.12 8.73 12.11
N ALA A 197 -7.27 8.87 11.46
CA ALA A 197 -8.22 9.91 11.75
C ALA A 197 -9.02 9.48 12.99
N GLY A 198 -8.89 10.21 14.06
CA GLY A 198 -9.52 9.86 15.33
C GLY A 198 -10.09 11.08 16.05
N PHE A 199 -11.29 10.90 16.61
CA PHE A 199 -11.92 11.92 17.44
C PHE A 199 -11.32 11.84 18.85
N GLU A 200 -10.66 12.90 19.28
CA GLU A 200 -9.95 12.93 20.55
C GLU A 200 -10.88 13.31 21.69
N ASP A 201 -10.79 12.56 22.80
CA ASP A 201 -11.71 12.72 23.93
C ASP A 201 -11.53 14.04 24.66
N TYR A 202 -10.32 14.60 24.71
CA TYR A 202 -10.01 15.82 25.46
C TYR A 202 -10.45 17.08 24.71
N ASP A 203 -9.97 17.26 23.48
CA ASP A 203 -10.24 18.46 22.67
C ASP A 203 -11.57 18.40 21.91
N LYS A 204 -12.19 17.22 21.84
CA LYS A 204 -13.44 16.96 21.08
C LYS A 204 -13.34 17.35 19.60
N ILE A 205 -12.20 17.10 18.99
CA ILE A 205 -11.92 17.36 17.58
C ILE A 205 -11.31 16.12 16.90
N ILE A 206 -11.43 16.06 15.59
CA ILE A 206 -10.76 15.04 14.78
C ILE A 206 -9.29 15.43 14.61
N LYS A 207 -8.39 14.55 15.01
CA LYS A 207 -6.93 14.67 14.83
C LYS A 207 -6.38 13.52 14.01
N HIS A 208 -5.21 13.77 13.40
CA HIS A 208 -4.47 12.76 12.66
C HIS A 208 -3.25 12.31 13.45
N TYR A 209 -3.11 10.99 13.57
CA TYR A 209 -2.00 10.36 14.24
C TYR A 209 -1.28 9.42 13.27
N ARG A 210 0.00 9.64 13.05
CA ARG A 210 0.82 8.70 12.29
C ARG A 210 0.92 7.37 13.04
N VAL A 211 0.50 6.28 12.41
CA VAL A 211 0.44 4.96 13.06
C VAL A 211 1.83 4.42 13.43
N ASP A 212 2.88 4.80 12.68
CA ASP A 212 4.26 4.44 12.99
C ASP A 212 4.80 5.10 14.28
N LYS A 213 4.14 6.17 14.75
CA LYS A 213 4.46 6.86 16.00
C LYS A 213 3.59 6.41 17.17
N MET A 214 2.62 5.56 16.96
CA MET A 214 1.75 5.03 18.00
C MET A 214 2.37 3.76 18.59
N LYS A 215 2.37 3.64 19.93
CA LYS A 215 2.77 2.42 20.64
C LYS A 215 1.79 2.10 21.75
N HIS A 216 1.78 0.83 22.19
CA HIS A 216 0.92 0.34 23.26
C HIS A 216 -0.55 0.63 22.99
N ILE A 217 -1.00 0.35 21.75
CA ILE A 217 -2.40 0.47 21.39
C ILE A 217 -3.18 -0.61 22.13
N SER A 218 -4.28 -0.21 22.77
CA SER A 218 -5.19 -1.12 23.45
C SER A 218 -6.63 -0.67 23.27
N LEU A 219 -7.53 -1.64 23.05
CA LEU A 219 -8.96 -1.39 22.98
C LEU A 219 -9.47 -1.03 24.38
N LEU A 220 -10.38 -0.07 24.41
CA LEU A 220 -11.09 0.33 25.63
C LEU A 220 -12.51 -0.24 25.61
N PRO A 221 -13.15 -0.41 26.77
CA PRO A 221 -14.53 -0.89 26.84
C PRO A 221 -15.54 0.11 26.30
N GLU A 222 -15.21 1.40 26.26
CA GLU A 222 -16.09 2.49 25.87
C GLU A 222 -16.33 2.50 24.34
N GLU A 223 -17.56 2.85 23.95
CA GLU A 223 -17.94 3.05 22.56
C GLU A 223 -17.35 4.33 21.97
N ARG A 224 -17.20 4.35 20.64
CA ARG A 224 -16.67 5.50 19.92
C ARG A 224 -17.61 6.71 19.98
N ASP A 225 -17.06 7.87 20.20
CA ASP A 225 -17.69 9.18 20.01
C ASP A 225 -17.43 9.75 18.60
N GLY A 226 -18.10 10.83 18.24
CA GLY A 226 -17.84 11.58 16.99
C GLY A 226 -18.33 10.91 15.70
N LYS A 227 -19.17 9.88 15.78
CA LYS A 227 -19.69 9.18 14.59
C LYS A 227 -20.51 10.09 13.69
N ASN A 228 -21.31 10.97 14.26
CA ASN A 228 -22.17 11.88 13.48
C ASN A 228 -21.30 12.90 12.71
N ASP A 229 -20.24 13.41 13.35
CA ASP A 229 -19.28 14.33 12.72
C ASP A 229 -18.50 13.62 11.57
N PHE A 230 -18.45 12.30 11.59
CA PHE A 230 -17.76 11.47 10.60
C PHE A 230 -18.69 10.96 9.48
N ASN A 231 -19.98 10.78 9.71
CA ASN A 231 -20.93 10.33 8.69
C ASN A 231 -21.12 11.35 7.56
N ASP A 232 -20.97 12.65 7.87
CA ASP A 232 -20.92 13.74 6.88
C ASP A 232 -19.54 13.85 6.19
N PHE A 233 -18.58 13.01 6.58
CA PHE A 233 -17.18 13.05 6.19
C PHE A 233 -16.94 12.19 4.95
N ASN A 234 -16.89 12.83 3.79
CA ASN A 234 -16.51 12.14 2.57
C ASN A 234 -15.00 11.88 2.56
N MET A 235 -14.59 10.64 2.84
CA MET A 235 -13.19 10.20 2.88
C MET A 235 -12.41 10.52 1.60
N VAL A 236 -13.05 10.42 0.43
CA VAL A 236 -12.41 10.72 -0.86
C VAL A 236 -12.11 12.21 -0.96
N SER A 237 -13.11 13.04 -0.67
CA SER A 237 -12.92 14.50 -0.65
C SER A 237 -11.89 14.92 0.39
N TYR A 238 -11.91 14.30 1.57
CA TYR A 238 -10.97 14.61 2.64
C TYR A 238 -9.51 14.32 2.26
N SER A 239 -9.23 13.22 1.59
CA SER A 239 -7.87 12.89 1.15
C SER A 239 -7.35 13.86 0.08
N THR A 240 -8.22 14.36 -0.80
CA THR A 240 -7.85 15.35 -1.83
C THR A 240 -7.67 16.76 -1.26
N MET A 241 -8.42 17.12 -0.21
CA MET A 241 -8.35 18.41 0.48
C MET A 241 -7.12 18.57 1.37
N ASN A 242 -6.55 17.44 1.81
CA ASN A 242 -5.38 17.42 2.70
C ASN A 242 -4.06 17.53 1.93
N PHE A 243 -3.14 18.24 2.56
CA PHE A 243 -1.74 18.33 2.15
C PHE A 243 -0.88 17.87 3.32
N GLY A 244 -0.37 16.61 3.24
CA GLY A 244 0.48 16.01 4.27
C GLY A 244 -0.20 15.76 5.61
N MET A 245 -1.53 15.53 5.62
CA MET A 245 -2.33 15.28 6.84
C MET A 245 -2.23 16.38 7.91
N PHE A 246 -1.97 17.61 7.50
CA PHE A 246 -2.03 18.77 8.39
C PHE A 246 -3.49 19.25 8.52
N SER A 247 -3.96 19.33 9.76
CA SER A 247 -5.25 19.89 10.07
C SER A 247 -5.24 21.42 9.83
N GLY A 248 -6.31 21.95 9.28
CA GLY A 248 -6.48 23.36 9.03
C GLY A 248 -7.95 23.72 8.91
N LYS A 249 -8.26 25.00 8.71
CA LYS A 249 -9.62 25.43 8.38
C LYS A 249 -9.91 25.05 6.93
N GLU A 250 -11.04 24.39 6.72
CA GLU A 250 -11.54 24.11 5.37
C GLU A 250 -11.93 25.44 4.69
N LYS A 251 -11.44 25.63 3.49
CA LYS A 251 -11.74 26.80 2.66
C LYS A 251 -11.85 26.40 1.19
N ARG A 252 -12.82 26.99 0.51
CA ARG A 252 -12.91 26.95 -0.94
C ARG A 252 -12.04 28.01 -1.55
N VAL A 253 -10.97 27.61 -2.25
CA VAL A 253 -9.99 28.53 -2.82
C VAL A 253 -10.10 28.58 -4.34
N LYS A 254 -9.73 29.73 -4.93
CA LYS A 254 -9.57 29.90 -6.37
C LYS A 254 -8.08 30.02 -6.70
N ILE A 255 -7.60 29.12 -7.56
CA ILE A 255 -6.22 29.13 -8.03
C ILE A 255 -6.24 29.38 -9.54
N LYS A 256 -5.62 30.51 -9.96
CA LYS A 256 -5.32 30.77 -11.36
C LYS A 256 -4.01 30.09 -11.72
N PHE A 257 -3.92 29.50 -12.92
CA PHE A 257 -2.71 28.81 -13.39
C PHE A 257 -2.56 28.85 -14.91
N ASN A 258 -1.34 28.62 -15.39
CA ASN A 258 -1.05 28.50 -16.82
C ASN A 258 -1.52 27.13 -17.33
N ASN A 259 -2.04 27.07 -18.54
CA ASN A 259 -2.62 25.85 -19.11
C ASN A 259 -1.60 24.69 -19.26
N ASP A 260 -0.31 24.99 -19.36
CA ASP A 260 0.76 24.00 -19.46
C ASP A 260 0.94 23.12 -18.20
N ILE A 261 0.43 23.59 -17.06
CA ILE A 261 0.50 22.81 -15.78
C ILE A 261 -0.86 22.25 -15.35
N VAL A 262 -1.84 22.20 -16.23
CA VAL A 262 -3.17 21.65 -15.91
C VAL A 262 -3.11 20.23 -15.36
N GLY A 263 -2.17 19.39 -15.83
CA GLY A 263 -1.96 18.04 -15.36
C GLY A 263 -1.68 17.96 -13.86
N VAL A 264 -0.93 18.91 -13.29
CA VAL A 264 -0.63 18.97 -11.85
C VAL A 264 -1.91 19.10 -11.00
N PHE A 265 -2.90 19.86 -11.50
CA PHE A 265 -4.19 20.01 -10.82
C PHE A 265 -5.06 18.77 -10.96
N ILE A 266 -5.07 18.13 -12.15
CA ILE A 266 -5.78 16.88 -12.40
C ILE A 266 -5.19 15.74 -11.54
N ASP A 267 -3.87 15.64 -11.47
CA ASP A 267 -3.18 14.62 -10.67
C ASP A 267 -3.46 14.78 -9.17
N LYS A 268 -3.56 16.03 -8.69
CA LYS A 268 -3.82 16.30 -7.26
C LYS A 268 -5.29 16.17 -6.89
N PHE A 269 -6.19 16.70 -7.70
CA PHE A 269 -7.61 16.88 -7.33
C PHE A 269 -8.58 15.97 -8.12
N GLY A 270 -8.07 15.22 -9.10
CA GLY A 270 -8.87 14.36 -9.97
C GLY A 270 -9.37 15.08 -11.24
N LYS A 271 -9.91 14.30 -12.19
CA LYS A 271 -10.38 14.80 -13.49
C LYS A 271 -11.66 15.63 -13.41
N ASP A 272 -12.44 15.45 -12.34
CA ASP A 272 -13.78 16.04 -12.20
C ASP A 272 -13.76 17.48 -11.65
N ILE A 273 -12.56 18.02 -11.39
CA ILE A 273 -12.45 19.42 -10.94
C ILE A 273 -12.89 20.39 -12.03
N PRO A 274 -13.63 21.46 -11.69
CA PRO A 274 -14.00 22.48 -12.66
C PRO A 274 -12.76 23.28 -13.07
N ILE A 275 -12.40 23.19 -14.36
CA ILE A 275 -11.36 24.02 -14.97
C ILE A 275 -12.03 25.03 -15.88
N VAL A 276 -11.89 26.32 -15.56
CA VAL A 276 -12.53 27.42 -16.30
C VAL A 276 -11.46 28.23 -17.02
N PRO A 277 -11.45 28.26 -18.35
CA PRO A 277 -10.55 29.12 -19.12
C PRO A 277 -10.75 30.61 -18.82
N ILE A 278 -9.64 31.34 -18.73
CA ILE A 278 -9.63 32.81 -18.62
C ILE A 278 -9.28 33.40 -20.00
N ASP A 279 -8.24 32.83 -20.61
CA ASP A 279 -7.72 33.16 -21.92
C ASP A 279 -7.05 31.95 -22.57
N ASN A 280 -6.37 32.10 -23.71
CA ASN A 280 -5.72 31.01 -24.44
C ASN A 280 -4.54 30.37 -23.64
N SER A 281 -4.00 31.03 -22.65
CA SER A 281 -2.80 30.63 -21.91
C SER A 281 -3.06 30.32 -20.45
N SER A 282 -4.19 30.71 -19.90
CA SER A 282 -4.48 30.59 -18.47
C SER A 282 -5.92 30.16 -18.17
N SER A 283 -6.05 29.40 -17.10
CA SER A 283 -7.30 28.91 -16.53
C SER A 283 -7.34 29.12 -15.02
N TYR A 284 -8.48 28.87 -14.41
CA TYR A 284 -8.58 28.77 -12.96
C TYR A 284 -9.42 27.55 -12.57
N THR A 285 -9.18 27.09 -11.35
CA THR A 285 -10.04 26.11 -10.67
C THR A 285 -10.50 26.63 -9.31
N ARG A 286 -11.59 26.05 -8.79
CA ARG A 286 -12.04 26.22 -7.40
C ARG A 286 -12.09 24.88 -6.73
N VAL A 287 -11.32 24.73 -5.66
CA VAL A 287 -11.16 23.49 -4.90
C VAL A 287 -11.29 23.76 -3.41
N ASP A 288 -11.84 22.79 -2.71
CA ASP A 288 -11.89 22.81 -1.25
C ASP A 288 -10.59 22.23 -0.71
N VAL A 289 -9.95 22.95 0.24
CA VAL A 289 -8.65 22.57 0.82
C VAL A 289 -8.58 22.94 2.30
N PHE A 290 -7.75 22.21 3.05
CA PHE A 290 -7.37 22.65 4.38
C PHE A 290 -6.21 23.63 4.30
N ILE A 291 -6.42 24.85 4.80
CA ILE A 291 -5.40 25.89 4.81
C ILE A 291 -4.28 25.49 5.79
N SER A 292 -3.09 25.32 5.27
CA SER A 292 -1.92 24.90 6.05
C SER A 292 -0.62 25.38 5.40
N PRO A 293 0.50 25.42 6.15
CA PRO A 293 1.80 25.75 5.58
C PRO A 293 2.20 24.82 4.41
N ILE A 294 1.76 23.54 4.44
CA ILE A 294 2.05 22.60 3.36
C ILE A 294 1.25 22.92 2.11
N PHE A 295 -0.03 23.30 2.24
CA PHE A 295 -0.82 23.78 1.11
C PHE A 295 -0.16 25.02 0.48
N PHE A 296 0.23 26.00 1.28
CA PHE A 296 0.92 27.20 0.77
C PHE A 296 2.25 26.83 0.08
N SER A 297 3.02 25.95 0.66
CA SER A 297 4.27 25.45 0.06
C SER A 297 4.03 24.74 -1.28
N TRP A 298 2.94 23.98 -1.40
CA TRP A 298 2.56 23.31 -2.65
C TRP A 298 2.22 24.35 -3.74
N VAL A 299 1.46 25.40 -3.41
CA VAL A 299 1.15 26.48 -4.36
C VAL A 299 2.43 27.21 -4.77
N LEU A 300 3.33 27.51 -3.81
CA LEU A 300 4.63 28.16 -4.09
C LEU A 300 5.54 27.32 -4.97
N ALA A 301 5.51 25.98 -4.83
CA ALA A 301 6.32 25.08 -5.65
C ALA A 301 5.95 25.16 -7.15
N LEU A 302 4.76 25.64 -7.49
CA LEU A 302 4.34 25.87 -8.87
C LEU A 302 4.94 27.19 -9.47
N GLY A 303 5.64 27.96 -8.65
CA GLY A 303 6.32 29.19 -9.08
C GLY A 303 5.36 30.24 -9.63
N GLU A 304 5.80 30.91 -10.70
CA GLU A 304 5.01 31.97 -11.36
C GLU A 304 3.83 31.43 -12.17
N LYS A 305 3.75 30.09 -12.35
CA LYS A 305 2.71 29.46 -13.15
C LYS A 305 1.37 29.32 -12.44
N ALA A 306 1.32 29.51 -11.12
CA ALA A 306 0.09 29.44 -10.35
C ALA A 306 -0.01 30.56 -9.31
N LYS A 307 -1.23 31.02 -9.05
CA LYS A 307 -1.51 32.08 -8.08
C LYS A 307 -2.84 31.84 -7.38
N LEU A 308 -2.80 31.87 -6.04
CA LEU A 308 -4.00 31.93 -5.21
C LEU A 308 -4.66 33.32 -5.35
N THR A 309 -5.95 33.36 -5.67
CA THR A 309 -6.65 34.61 -5.99
C THR A 309 -7.90 34.86 -5.16
N ASP A 310 -8.40 33.87 -4.42
CA ASP A 310 -9.64 33.94 -3.64
C ASP A 310 -9.67 32.78 -2.62
N PRO A 311 -10.22 32.96 -1.40
CA PRO A 311 -10.75 34.21 -0.85
C PRO A 311 -9.66 35.13 -0.30
N ASP A 312 -9.99 36.39 -0.08
CA ASP A 312 -9.03 37.43 0.32
C ASP A 312 -8.31 37.15 1.64
N ASP A 313 -8.99 36.54 2.62
CA ASP A 313 -8.39 36.16 3.89
C ASP A 313 -7.27 35.11 3.68
N VAL A 314 -7.48 34.11 2.83
CA VAL A 314 -6.47 33.10 2.51
C VAL A 314 -5.32 33.68 1.69
N VAL A 315 -5.62 34.61 0.79
CA VAL A 315 -4.59 35.35 0.03
C VAL A 315 -3.72 36.17 0.98
N LEU A 316 -4.31 36.78 2.01
CA LEU A 316 -3.57 37.51 3.03
C LEU A 316 -2.69 36.59 3.86
N GLU A 317 -3.22 35.46 4.34
CA GLU A 317 -2.43 34.43 5.06
C GLU A 317 -1.24 33.93 4.21
N MET A 318 -1.44 33.75 2.91
CA MET A 318 -0.37 33.37 1.97
C MET A 318 0.72 34.44 1.88
N LYS A 319 0.35 35.72 1.81
CA LYS A 319 1.32 36.85 1.79
C LYS A 319 2.12 36.89 3.09
N GLU A 320 1.47 36.71 4.25
CA GLU A 320 2.15 36.66 5.54
C GLU A 320 3.11 35.47 5.63
N PHE A 321 2.69 34.30 5.12
CA PHE A 321 3.53 33.12 5.06
C PHE A 321 4.80 33.37 4.22
N ILE A 322 4.66 33.98 3.04
CA ILE A 322 5.78 34.34 2.17
C ILE A 322 6.71 35.36 2.86
N SER A 323 6.14 36.37 3.53
CA SER A 323 6.94 37.37 4.25
C SER A 323 7.78 36.75 5.36
N LYS A 324 7.17 35.87 6.18
CA LYS A 324 7.89 35.15 7.25
C LYS A 324 9.06 34.32 6.70
N ILE A 325 8.87 33.65 5.56
CA ILE A 325 9.94 32.88 4.92
C ILE A 325 11.04 33.81 4.39
N ASN A 326 10.67 34.90 3.73
CA ASN A 326 11.62 35.87 3.22
C ASN A 326 12.49 36.47 4.36
N ASP A 327 11.90 36.71 5.52
CA ASP A 327 12.63 37.24 6.69
C ASP A 327 13.65 36.27 7.28
N ILE A 328 13.45 34.95 7.13
CA ILE A 328 14.42 33.92 7.53
C ILE A 328 15.68 33.95 6.66
N TYR A 329 15.55 34.37 5.39
CA TYR A 329 16.65 34.38 4.40
C TYR A 329 17.28 35.77 4.21
N LYS A 330 16.90 36.78 5.00
CA LYS A 330 17.58 38.07 5.11
C LYS A 330 18.69 38.02 6.12
#